data_2b98fbfac218d1c3e21f1484754d8b4e
#
_entry.id   2b98fbfac218d1c3e21f1484754d8b4e
#
_cell.length_a   1.000
_cell.length_b   1.000
_cell.length_c   1.000
_cell.angle_alpha   90.00
_cell.angle_beta   90.00
_cell.angle_gamma   90.00
#
_symmetry.space_group_name_H-M   'P 1'
#
loop_
_entity.id
_entity.type
_entity.pdbx_description
1 polymer ?
#
loop_
_entity_poly.entity_id
_entity_poly.type
_entity_poly.pdbx_seq_one_letter_code
_entity_poly.pdbx_strand_id
1 'polypeptide(L)'
;MWCNIISWRIGLAMLKTDSYQCPETLLDKAKSLPPTPTAIVGAHGVLPMKSAKLAQEHELISPVFVGNRCEILKIAEELGWDISMERIIHAETDKDTANISAVLAGNGEVAALMKGQVHTDEFMHGILKKKAGLRTGRRLTHVFHMTLPDNNNSLLITDGAVNVAPSIDTRLQAAQHAIALSRMLGNNNPKVAVISGTESPIKSMPSSIEAVEITRRAVDEISGGEVFGPLAFDNAISSKAAHPKEHKPPRSWKCRYSSSSKY
;
A
#
# COMPACT_ATOMS: atom_id res chain seq x y z
N MET A 1 -9.61 34.69 -19.76
CA MET A 1 -8.23 34.23 -19.88
C MET A 1 -7.42 34.79 -18.73
N TRP A 2 -7.62 34.22 -17.53
CA TRP A 2 -6.77 34.40 -16.35
C TRP A 2 -6.91 33.12 -15.53
N CYS A 3 -5.95 32.20 -15.70
CA CYS A 3 -5.86 30.97 -14.95
C CYS A 3 -5.01 31.26 -13.70
N ASN A 4 -5.63 31.15 -12.53
CA ASN A 4 -5.02 31.46 -11.24
C ASN A 4 -3.90 30.48 -10.90
N ILE A 5 -2.68 30.98 -10.88
CA ILE A 5 -1.43 30.31 -10.45
C ILE A 5 -1.30 30.34 -8.90
N ILE A 6 -2.36 30.14 -8.15
CA ILE A 6 -2.28 30.19 -6.67
C ILE A 6 -2.14 28.78 -6.04
N SER A 7 -2.40 27.72 -6.80
CA SER A 7 -2.47 26.36 -6.23
C SER A 7 -1.09 25.68 -6.04
N TRP A 8 -0.04 26.13 -6.71
CA TRP A 8 1.25 25.44 -6.74
C TRP A 8 2.18 25.74 -5.55
N ARG A 9 1.98 26.82 -4.84
CA ARG A 9 2.85 27.17 -3.68
C ARG A 9 2.52 26.38 -2.40
N ILE A 10 1.29 25.96 -2.22
CA ILE A 10 0.88 25.16 -1.04
C ILE A 10 1.39 23.72 -1.18
N GLY A 11 1.34 23.15 -2.38
CA GLY A 11 1.86 21.81 -2.64
C GLY A 11 3.38 21.67 -2.47
N LEU A 12 4.16 22.69 -2.81
CA LEU A 12 5.61 22.68 -2.67
C LEU A 12 6.08 22.89 -1.22
N ALA A 13 5.30 23.57 -0.38
CA ALA A 13 5.60 23.72 1.04
C ALA A 13 5.39 22.40 1.81
N MET A 14 4.42 21.57 1.41
CA MET A 14 4.20 20.23 1.97
C MET A 14 5.29 19.21 1.57
N LEU A 15 6.01 19.45 0.47
CA LEU A 15 7.09 18.57 -0.01
C LEU A 15 8.47 18.90 0.60
N LYS A 16 8.57 19.92 1.46
CA LYS A 16 9.81 20.42 2.06
C LYS A 16 10.03 20.03 3.52
N THR A 17 9.36 19.02 4.04
CA THR A 17 9.72 18.50 5.36
C THR A 17 10.86 17.49 5.22
N ASP A 18 12.02 17.88 5.71
CA ASP A 18 13.32 17.21 5.55
C ASP A 18 13.48 15.87 6.29
N SER A 19 12.40 15.22 6.72
CA SER A 19 12.49 13.84 7.22
C SER A 19 11.11 13.18 7.24
N TYR A 20 10.80 12.41 6.19
CA TYR A 20 9.74 11.41 6.29
C TYR A 20 10.27 10.27 7.18
N GLN A 21 9.91 10.30 8.43
CA GLN A 21 10.19 9.20 9.34
C GLN A 21 9.01 8.22 9.32
N CYS A 22 9.34 6.92 9.35
CA CYS A 22 8.32 5.90 9.57
C CYS A 22 7.69 6.15 10.96
N PRO A 23 6.35 6.08 11.11
CA PRO A 23 5.73 6.22 12.43
C PRO A 23 6.34 5.24 13.44
N GLU A 24 6.77 5.75 14.59
CA GLU A 24 7.43 4.93 15.62
C GLU A 24 6.57 3.74 16.03
N THR A 25 5.27 3.95 16.21
CA THR A 25 4.32 2.88 16.58
C THR A 25 4.26 1.76 15.55
N LEU A 26 4.45 2.06 14.26
CA LEU A 26 4.48 1.07 13.19
C LEU A 26 5.82 0.32 13.20
N LEU A 27 6.90 1.07 13.40
CA LEU A 27 8.26 0.52 13.47
C LEU A 27 8.43 -0.40 14.70
N ASP A 28 7.97 0.04 15.88
CA ASP A 28 8.03 -0.75 17.11
C ASP A 28 7.24 -2.05 16.99
N LYS A 29 6.06 -1.98 16.36
CA LYS A 29 5.26 -3.17 16.11
C LYS A 29 5.98 -4.14 15.16
N ALA A 30 6.63 -3.63 14.11
CA ALA A 30 7.39 -4.47 13.20
C ALA A 30 8.62 -5.10 13.88
N LYS A 31 9.35 -4.33 14.70
CA LYS A 31 10.51 -4.81 15.47
C LYS A 31 10.16 -5.84 16.56
N SER A 32 8.89 -5.91 16.99
CA SER A 32 8.45 -6.96 17.92
C SER A 32 8.30 -8.33 17.28
N LEU A 33 8.45 -8.43 15.96
CA LEU A 33 8.36 -9.64 15.18
C LEU A 33 9.76 -10.07 14.69
N PRO A 34 10.00 -11.35 14.39
CA PRO A 34 11.26 -11.77 13.79
C PRO A 34 11.46 -11.13 12.40
N PRO A 35 12.72 -10.88 12.00
CA PRO A 35 13.01 -10.33 10.67
C PRO A 35 12.38 -11.17 9.56
N THR A 36 11.69 -10.52 8.64
CA THR A 36 10.97 -11.19 7.56
C THR A 36 11.93 -11.60 6.43
N PRO A 37 12.06 -12.89 6.06
CA PRO A 37 12.82 -13.30 4.89
C PRO A 37 12.28 -12.61 3.64
N THR A 38 13.10 -11.76 3.00
CA THR A 38 12.65 -10.87 1.93
C THR A 38 13.59 -10.94 0.73
N ALA A 39 13.07 -11.31 -0.45
CA ALA A 39 13.86 -11.24 -1.68
C ALA A 39 13.89 -9.80 -2.21
N ILE A 40 15.09 -9.28 -2.39
CA ILE A 40 15.34 -7.98 -3.04
C ILE A 40 15.44 -8.24 -4.55
N VAL A 41 14.36 -7.96 -5.24
CA VAL A 41 14.19 -8.30 -6.67
C VAL A 41 14.82 -7.24 -7.55
N GLY A 42 15.94 -7.54 -8.15
CA GLY A 42 16.78 -6.56 -8.85
C GLY A 42 17.62 -5.74 -7.89
N ALA A 43 18.42 -6.42 -7.07
CA ALA A 43 19.28 -5.83 -6.06
C ALA A 43 20.52 -5.09 -6.64
N HIS A 44 20.61 -4.93 -7.94
CA HIS A 44 21.68 -4.23 -8.65
C HIS A 44 21.43 -2.71 -8.79
N GLY A 45 20.58 -2.11 -7.96
CA GLY A 45 20.33 -0.68 -7.90
C GLY A 45 20.73 -0.07 -6.54
N VAL A 46 21.32 1.13 -6.55
CA VAL A 46 21.79 1.81 -5.33
C VAL A 46 20.64 2.07 -4.36
N LEU A 47 19.48 2.56 -4.86
CA LEU A 47 18.34 2.91 -4.00
C LEU A 47 17.70 1.67 -3.33
N PRO A 48 17.39 0.57 -4.06
CA PRO A 48 16.93 -0.66 -3.43
C PRO A 48 17.89 -1.21 -2.38
N MET A 49 19.20 -1.18 -2.66
CA MET A 49 20.22 -1.65 -1.74
C MET A 49 20.29 -0.80 -0.46
N LYS A 50 20.23 0.53 -0.59
CA LYS A 50 20.14 1.43 0.58
C LYS A 50 18.90 1.16 1.42
N SER A 51 17.76 0.95 0.78
CA SER A 51 16.50 0.67 1.48
C SER A 51 16.54 -0.70 2.18
N ALA A 52 17.12 -1.71 1.53
CA ALA A 52 17.27 -3.05 2.12
C ALA A 52 18.27 -3.03 3.29
N LYS A 53 19.39 -2.31 3.17
CA LYS A 53 20.35 -2.10 4.26
C LYS A 53 19.68 -1.48 5.48
N LEU A 54 18.96 -0.39 5.28
CA LEU A 54 18.24 0.29 6.37
C LEU A 54 17.20 -0.63 7.02
N ALA A 55 16.46 -1.41 6.23
CA ALA A 55 15.48 -2.35 6.75
C ALA A 55 16.14 -3.49 7.55
N GLN A 56 17.31 -3.97 7.14
CA GLN A 56 18.08 -4.96 7.90
C GLN A 56 18.67 -4.37 9.18
N GLU A 57 19.22 -3.16 9.13
CA GLU A 57 19.74 -2.44 10.31
C GLU A 57 18.64 -2.22 11.38
N HIS A 58 17.39 -2.09 10.94
CA HIS A 58 16.24 -2.02 11.83
C HIS A 58 15.65 -3.39 12.21
N GLU A 59 16.30 -4.48 11.82
CA GLU A 59 15.84 -5.87 12.09
C GLU A 59 14.45 -6.18 11.52
N LEU A 60 14.04 -5.50 10.42
CA LEU A 60 12.75 -5.73 9.79
C LEU A 60 12.77 -6.88 8.79
N ILE A 61 13.90 -7.08 8.12
CA ILE A 61 14.06 -8.09 7.07
C ILE A 61 15.35 -8.90 7.24
N SER A 62 15.29 -10.15 6.74
CA SER A 62 16.46 -10.97 6.41
C SER A 62 16.56 -11.02 4.87
N PRO A 63 17.52 -10.31 4.25
CA PRO A 63 17.52 -10.12 2.81
C PRO A 63 18.04 -11.35 2.05
N VAL A 64 17.44 -11.63 0.90
CA VAL A 64 17.94 -12.53 -0.14
C VAL A 64 18.09 -11.72 -1.40
N PHE A 65 19.29 -11.56 -1.91
CA PHE A 65 19.54 -10.72 -3.09
C PHE A 65 19.35 -11.52 -4.38
N VAL A 66 18.57 -10.97 -5.32
CA VAL A 66 18.37 -11.58 -6.64
C VAL A 66 18.68 -10.55 -7.73
N GLY A 67 19.61 -10.89 -8.65
CA GLY A 67 20.04 -10.01 -9.72
C GLY A 67 21.49 -10.27 -10.14
N ASN A 68 22.11 -9.33 -10.85
CA ASN A 68 23.49 -9.45 -11.25
C ASN A 68 24.44 -9.42 -10.05
N ARG A 69 25.07 -10.57 -9.77
CA ARG A 69 25.92 -10.78 -8.60
C ARG A 69 27.07 -9.77 -8.51
N CYS A 70 27.71 -9.48 -9.65
CA CYS A 70 28.87 -8.58 -9.65
C CYS A 70 28.45 -7.15 -9.30
N GLU A 71 27.32 -6.68 -9.84
CA GLU A 71 26.79 -5.36 -9.53
C GLU A 71 26.29 -5.27 -8.09
N ILE A 72 25.64 -6.31 -7.56
CA ILE A 72 25.20 -6.38 -6.15
C ILE A 72 26.38 -6.23 -5.21
N LEU A 73 27.45 -7.00 -5.43
CA LEU A 73 28.65 -6.95 -4.58
C LEU A 73 29.34 -5.59 -4.66
N LYS A 74 29.45 -5.00 -5.86
CA LYS A 74 30.02 -3.68 -6.06
C LYS A 74 29.25 -2.60 -5.30
N ILE A 75 27.90 -2.61 -5.40
CA ILE A 75 27.06 -1.63 -4.71
C ILE A 75 27.14 -1.82 -3.19
N ALA A 76 27.18 -3.06 -2.71
CA ALA A 76 27.35 -3.35 -1.28
C ALA A 76 28.67 -2.79 -0.75
N GLU A 77 29.78 -2.95 -1.49
CA GLU A 77 31.08 -2.35 -1.15
C GLU A 77 31.02 -0.82 -1.12
N GLU A 78 30.42 -0.19 -2.15
CA GLU A 78 30.23 1.27 -2.18
C GLU A 78 29.39 1.80 -1.01
N LEU A 79 28.46 1.00 -0.50
CA LEU A 79 27.62 1.32 0.65
C LEU A 79 28.27 0.97 1.99
N GLY A 80 29.46 0.37 2.01
CA GLY A 80 30.08 -0.14 3.23
C GLY A 80 29.19 -1.18 3.92
N TRP A 81 28.55 -2.05 3.16
CA TRP A 81 27.64 -3.07 3.66
C TRP A 81 28.22 -4.46 3.44
N ASP A 82 28.61 -5.11 4.52
CA ASP A 82 29.04 -6.51 4.44
C ASP A 82 27.84 -7.43 4.27
N ILE A 83 27.75 -8.06 3.10
CA ILE A 83 26.73 -9.05 2.74
C ILE A 83 27.33 -10.43 2.48
N SER A 84 28.52 -10.70 3.01
CA SER A 84 29.24 -11.97 2.80
C SER A 84 28.48 -13.20 3.30
N MET A 85 27.68 -13.01 4.35
CA MET A 85 26.85 -14.06 4.95
C MET A 85 25.45 -14.17 4.31
N GLU A 86 25.11 -13.25 3.40
CA GLU A 86 23.79 -13.22 2.82
C GLU A 86 23.70 -14.06 1.54
N ARG A 87 22.50 -14.57 1.28
CA ARG A 87 22.24 -15.36 0.07
C ARG A 87 22.10 -14.46 -1.14
N ILE A 88 22.98 -14.65 -2.13
CA ILE A 88 22.92 -13.95 -3.40
C ILE A 88 22.65 -14.95 -4.52
N ILE A 89 21.55 -14.76 -5.24
CA ILE A 89 21.14 -15.57 -6.38
C ILE A 89 21.37 -14.75 -7.65
N HIS A 90 22.26 -15.25 -8.49
CA HIS A 90 22.58 -14.57 -9.74
C HIS A 90 21.44 -14.70 -10.77
N ALA A 91 21.13 -13.59 -11.42
CA ALA A 91 20.21 -13.51 -12.56
C ALA A 91 20.68 -12.42 -13.52
N GLU A 92 20.65 -12.73 -14.83
CA GLU A 92 21.16 -11.83 -15.88
C GLU A 92 20.09 -10.83 -16.35
N THR A 93 18.83 -11.23 -16.37
CA THR A 93 17.74 -10.42 -16.92
C THR A 93 16.69 -10.10 -15.87
N ASP A 94 15.96 -9.00 -16.08
CA ASP A 94 14.80 -8.63 -15.25
C ASP A 94 13.78 -9.77 -15.16
N LYS A 95 13.55 -10.45 -16.27
CA LYS A 95 12.64 -11.58 -16.37
C LYS A 95 13.08 -12.76 -15.51
N ASP A 96 14.37 -13.10 -15.52
CA ASP A 96 14.91 -14.19 -14.71
C ASP A 96 14.89 -13.79 -13.23
N THR A 97 15.30 -12.56 -12.92
CA THR A 97 15.25 -11.98 -11.60
C THR A 97 13.84 -12.06 -10.99
N ALA A 98 12.82 -11.64 -11.75
CA ALA A 98 11.43 -11.69 -11.30
C ALA A 98 10.92 -13.13 -11.13
N ASN A 99 11.25 -14.03 -12.07
CA ASN A 99 10.82 -15.43 -12.01
C ASN A 99 11.44 -16.17 -10.82
N ILE A 100 12.76 -16.04 -10.63
CA ILE A 100 13.48 -16.65 -9.50
C ILE A 100 12.88 -16.19 -8.19
N SER A 101 12.71 -14.88 -8.02
CA SER A 101 12.17 -14.30 -6.80
C SER A 101 10.73 -14.77 -6.52
N ALA A 102 9.90 -14.87 -7.56
CA ALA A 102 8.54 -15.36 -7.43
C ALA A 102 8.49 -16.84 -7.01
N VAL A 103 9.41 -17.67 -7.53
CA VAL A 103 9.53 -19.09 -7.13
C VAL A 103 9.99 -19.22 -5.69
N LEU A 104 10.96 -18.42 -5.23
CA LEU A 104 11.38 -18.39 -3.83
C LEU A 104 10.21 -18.11 -2.89
N ALA A 105 9.37 -17.14 -3.25
CA ALA A 105 8.18 -16.82 -2.47
C ALA A 105 7.14 -17.96 -2.52
N GLY A 106 6.94 -18.57 -3.68
CA GLY A 106 6.00 -19.70 -3.84
C GLY A 106 6.43 -20.97 -3.08
N ASN A 107 7.74 -21.17 -2.93
CA ASN A 107 8.30 -22.26 -2.13
C ASN A 107 8.31 -21.96 -0.61
N GLY A 108 7.97 -20.72 -0.21
CA GLY A 108 8.05 -20.28 1.19
C GLY A 108 9.47 -20.00 1.69
N GLU A 109 10.46 -19.91 0.77
CA GLU A 109 11.84 -19.57 1.14
C GLU A 109 11.98 -18.10 1.54
N VAL A 110 11.10 -17.25 1.00
CA VAL A 110 10.93 -15.85 1.43
C VAL A 110 9.45 -15.54 1.63
N ALA A 111 9.14 -14.65 2.57
CA ALA A 111 7.77 -14.24 2.89
C ALA A 111 7.38 -12.91 2.23
N ALA A 112 8.35 -12.17 1.72
CA ALA A 112 8.12 -10.91 1.03
C ALA A 112 9.01 -10.74 -0.19
N LEU A 113 8.54 -9.95 -1.15
CA LEU A 113 9.29 -9.52 -2.33
C LEU A 113 9.39 -8.00 -2.31
N MET A 114 10.61 -7.48 -2.21
CA MET A 114 10.89 -6.06 -2.32
C MET A 114 11.36 -5.74 -3.73
N LYS A 115 10.54 -5.00 -4.49
CA LYS A 115 10.88 -4.60 -5.85
C LYS A 115 12.03 -3.60 -5.84
N GLY A 116 13.12 -3.96 -6.50
CA GLY A 116 14.29 -3.12 -6.75
C GLY A 116 14.35 -2.63 -8.20
N GLN A 117 15.54 -2.74 -8.79
CA GLN A 117 15.86 -2.33 -10.15
C GLN A 117 15.40 -3.39 -11.17
N VAL A 118 14.09 -3.50 -11.37
CA VAL A 118 13.44 -4.40 -12.33
C VAL A 118 12.22 -3.71 -12.90
N HIS A 119 11.92 -3.92 -14.19
CA HIS A 119 10.71 -3.38 -14.79
C HIS A 119 9.45 -3.93 -14.10
N THR A 120 8.47 -3.04 -13.85
CA THR A 120 7.24 -3.41 -13.12
C THR A 120 6.46 -4.51 -13.83
N ASP A 121 6.44 -4.49 -15.16
CA ASP A 121 5.74 -5.50 -15.96
C ASP A 121 6.37 -6.88 -15.80
N GLU A 122 7.70 -6.98 -15.81
CA GLU A 122 8.42 -8.24 -15.59
C GLU A 122 8.23 -8.75 -14.15
N PHE A 123 8.29 -7.83 -13.17
CA PHE A 123 8.03 -8.16 -11.78
C PHE A 123 6.62 -8.73 -11.59
N MET A 124 5.59 -8.06 -12.12
CA MET A 124 4.20 -8.50 -12.04
C MET A 124 3.98 -9.81 -12.84
N HIS A 125 4.59 -9.93 -14.01
CA HIS A 125 4.55 -11.16 -14.80
C HIS A 125 5.13 -12.36 -14.01
N GLY A 126 6.28 -12.17 -13.35
CA GLY A 126 6.90 -13.20 -12.52
C GLY A 126 5.95 -13.71 -11.43
N ILE A 127 5.38 -12.79 -10.65
CA ILE A 127 4.46 -13.10 -9.54
C ILE A 127 3.19 -13.80 -10.02
N LEU A 128 2.63 -13.36 -11.15
CA LEU A 128 1.35 -13.87 -11.67
C LEU A 128 1.50 -15.19 -12.47
N LYS A 129 2.71 -15.67 -12.72
CA LYS A 129 2.91 -16.97 -13.37
C LYS A 129 2.40 -18.11 -12.52
N LYS A 130 1.70 -19.05 -13.15
CA LYS A 130 1.19 -20.25 -12.47
C LYS A 130 2.31 -21.05 -11.79
N LYS A 131 3.50 -21.10 -12.42
CA LYS A 131 4.68 -21.80 -11.89
C LYS A 131 5.23 -21.20 -10.60
N ALA A 132 4.96 -19.93 -10.33
CA ALA A 132 5.39 -19.27 -9.08
C ALA A 132 4.65 -19.76 -7.84
N GLY A 133 3.49 -20.43 -8.00
CA GLY A 133 2.73 -20.95 -6.86
C GLY A 133 2.01 -19.88 -6.00
N LEU A 134 2.13 -18.60 -6.37
CA LEU A 134 1.60 -17.48 -5.57
C LEU A 134 0.13 -17.16 -5.85
N ARG A 135 -0.45 -17.73 -6.92
CA ARG A 135 -1.85 -17.45 -7.27
C ARG A 135 -2.80 -18.15 -6.32
N THR A 136 -3.66 -17.35 -5.70
CA THR A 136 -4.79 -17.81 -4.89
C THR A 136 -6.10 -17.57 -5.66
N GLY A 137 -7.24 -17.91 -5.08
CA GLY A 137 -8.56 -17.53 -5.62
C GLY A 137 -8.88 -16.05 -5.45
N ARG A 138 -7.99 -15.26 -4.84
CA ARG A 138 -8.18 -13.83 -4.57
C ARG A 138 -7.45 -12.96 -5.58
N ARG A 139 -7.94 -11.74 -5.77
CA ARG A 139 -7.28 -10.73 -6.59
C ARG A 139 -6.06 -10.17 -5.87
N LEU A 140 -4.99 -9.91 -6.63
CA LEU A 140 -3.91 -9.06 -6.15
C LEU A 140 -4.40 -7.62 -6.13
N THR A 141 -4.20 -6.92 -5.02
CA THR A 141 -4.62 -5.54 -4.84
C THR A 141 -3.48 -4.73 -4.23
N HIS A 142 -3.53 -3.42 -4.45
CA HIS A 142 -2.54 -2.49 -3.93
C HIS A 142 -3.12 -1.66 -2.79
N VAL A 143 -2.32 -1.40 -1.75
CA VAL A 143 -2.69 -0.50 -0.65
C VAL A 143 -1.54 0.46 -0.38
N PHE A 144 -1.81 1.76 -0.48
CA PHE A 144 -0.95 2.80 0.07
C PHE A 144 -1.26 3.00 1.54
N HIS A 145 -0.24 3.01 2.38
CA HIS A 145 -0.32 3.47 3.75
C HIS A 145 0.24 4.89 3.82
N MET A 146 -0.63 5.86 4.06
CA MET A 146 -0.30 7.28 4.13
C MET A 146 -0.33 7.73 5.57
N THR A 147 0.76 8.26 6.08
CA THR A 147 0.82 8.93 7.39
C THR A 147 0.53 10.41 7.21
N LEU A 148 -0.38 10.94 8.01
CA LEU A 148 -0.74 12.37 7.95
C LEU A 148 0.15 13.17 8.89
N PRO A 149 0.62 14.37 8.46
CA PRO A 149 1.63 15.13 9.20
C PRO A 149 1.21 15.55 10.61
N ASP A 150 -0.09 15.78 10.82
CA ASP A 150 -0.56 16.53 11.99
C ASP A 150 -0.94 15.67 13.21
N ASN A 151 -1.03 14.34 13.10
CA ASN A 151 -1.64 13.57 14.21
C ASN A 151 -1.30 12.07 14.28
N ASN A 152 -0.26 11.57 13.65
CA ASN A 152 0.06 10.13 13.60
C ASN A 152 -1.07 9.22 13.07
N ASN A 153 -2.15 9.79 12.53
CA ASN A 153 -3.20 9.01 11.91
C ASN A 153 -2.75 8.53 10.53
N SER A 154 -3.17 7.32 10.18
CA SER A 154 -2.91 6.76 8.88
C SER A 154 -4.18 6.65 8.04
N LEU A 155 -4.03 6.86 6.75
CA LEU A 155 -5.04 6.64 5.74
C LEU A 155 -4.57 5.51 4.82
N LEU A 156 -5.39 4.50 4.64
CA LEU A 156 -5.16 3.45 3.64
C LEU A 156 -5.92 3.81 2.36
N ILE A 157 -5.23 3.78 1.22
CA ILE A 157 -5.83 4.04 -0.09
C ILE A 157 -5.66 2.78 -0.95
N THR A 158 -6.76 2.24 -1.46
CA THR A 158 -6.80 1.05 -2.32
C THR A 158 -7.87 1.22 -3.42
N ASP A 159 -7.82 0.62 -4.57
CA ASP A 159 -6.67 0.16 -5.31
C ASP A 159 -6.23 1.27 -6.27
N GLY A 160 -5.06 1.80 -6.08
CA GLY A 160 -4.58 2.95 -6.86
C GLY A 160 -3.58 2.59 -7.97
N ALA A 161 -3.16 1.30 -8.08
CA ALA A 161 -2.02 1.00 -8.93
C ALA A 161 -2.09 -0.34 -9.70
N VAL A 162 -2.86 -1.32 -9.27
CA VAL A 162 -2.82 -2.68 -9.85
C VAL A 162 -4.02 -2.99 -10.72
N ASN A 163 -5.23 -2.66 -10.29
CA ASN A 163 -6.43 -2.99 -11.04
C ASN A 163 -6.97 -1.78 -11.79
N VAL A 164 -6.79 -1.76 -13.11
CA VAL A 164 -7.35 -0.73 -13.99
C VAL A 164 -8.83 -1.07 -14.24
N ALA A 165 -9.73 -0.09 -14.00
CA ALA A 165 -11.17 -0.25 -14.10
C ALA A 165 -11.71 -1.53 -13.41
N PRO A 166 -11.46 -1.70 -12.09
CA PRO A 166 -11.82 -2.91 -11.37
C PRO A 166 -13.34 -3.12 -11.31
N SER A 167 -13.80 -4.37 -11.46
CA SER A 167 -15.20 -4.74 -11.26
C SER A 167 -15.60 -4.54 -9.78
N ILE A 168 -16.90 -4.54 -9.50
CA ILE A 168 -17.43 -4.47 -8.13
C ILE A 168 -16.85 -5.59 -7.26
N ASP A 169 -16.75 -6.83 -7.77
CA ASP A 169 -16.14 -7.94 -7.03
C ASP A 169 -14.67 -7.68 -6.67
N THR A 170 -13.92 -7.10 -7.60
CA THR A 170 -12.52 -6.74 -7.35
C THR A 170 -12.41 -5.64 -6.28
N ARG A 171 -13.31 -4.65 -6.31
CA ARG A 171 -13.35 -3.56 -5.31
C ARG A 171 -13.75 -4.06 -3.93
N LEU A 172 -14.68 -5.01 -3.83
CA LEU A 172 -15.03 -5.66 -2.56
C LEU A 172 -13.84 -6.42 -1.98
N GLN A 173 -13.10 -7.16 -2.81
CA GLN A 173 -11.87 -7.82 -2.37
C GLN A 173 -10.80 -6.82 -1.92
N ALA A 174 -10.62 -5.71 -2.64
CA ALA A 174 -9.69 -4.66 -2.25
C ALA A 174 -10.07 -4.02 -0.90
N ALA A 175 -11.35 -3.75 -0.69
CA ALA A 175 -11.86 -3.27 0.59
C ALA A 175 -11.62 -4.28 1.72
N GLN A 176 -11.88 -5.56 1.51
CA GLN A 176 -11.62 -6.62 2.50
C GLN A 176 -10.12 -6.74 2.84
N HIS A 177 -9.23 -6.62 1.85
CA HIS A 177 -7.78 -6.64 2.09
C HIS A 177 -7.32 -5.40 2.88
N ALA A 178 -7.83 -4.21 2.55
CA ALA A 178 -7.51 -2.99 3.28
C ALA A 178 -8.03 -3.04 4.72
N ILE A 179 -9.21 -3.59 4.95
CA ILE A 179 -9.77 -3.83 6.30
C ILE A 179 -8.86 -4.78 7.08
N ALA A 180 -8.45 -5.91 6.48
CA ALA A 180 -7.56 -6.86 7.12
C ALA A 180 -6.24 -6.20 7.52
N LEU A 181 -5.61 -5.45 6.61
CA LEU A 181 -4.40 -4.69 6.89
C LEU A 181 -4.60 -3.67 8.00
N SER A 182 -5.69 -2.88 7.95
CA SER A 182 -6.00 -1.88 8.97
C SER A 182 -6.14 -2.49 10.37
N ARG A 183 -6.75 -3.68 10.46
CA ARG A 183 -6.87 -4.42 11.71
C ARG A 183 -5.52 -4.93 12.21
N MET A 184 -4.69 -5.45 11.32
CA MET A 184 -3.31 -5.86 11.66
C MET A 184 -2.49 -4.68 12.20
N LEU A 185 -2.74 -3.48 11.69
CA LEU A 185 -2.11 -2.24 12.17
C LEU A 185 -2.72 -1.72 13.48
N GLY A 186 -3.72 -2.39 14.04
CA GLY A 186 -4.31 -2.08 15.36
C GLY A 186 -5.62 -1.30 15.32
N ASN A 187 -6.22 -1.08 14.16
CA ASN A 187 -7.53 -0.48 14.06
C ASN A 187 -8.63 -1.54 14.23
N ASN A 188 -9.29 -1.55 15.38
CA ASN A 188 -10.33 -2.54 15.69
C ASN A 188 -11.64 -2.34 14.93
N ASN A 189 -11.89 -1.13 14.41
CA ASN A 189 -13.11 -0.79 13.65
C ASN A 189 -12.77 0.00 12.39
N PRO A 190 -12.19 -0.65 11.34
CA PRO A 190 -11.88 -0.01 10.08
C PRO A 190 -13.13 0.48 9.37
N LYS A 191 -13.05 1.66 8.77
CA LYS A 191 -14.11 2.25 7.95
C LYS A 191 -13.59 2.51 6.57
N VAL A 192 -14.31 2.00 5.57
CA VAL A 192 -13.98 2.13 4.16
C VAL A 192 -14.96 3.07 3.48
N ALA A 193 -14.45 4.16 2.94
CA ALA A 193 -15.20 5.07 2.10
C ALA A 193 -15.05 4.69 0.63
N VAL A 194 -16.16 4.42 -0.05
CA VAL A 194 -16.15 4.22 -1.50
C VAL A 194 -16.28 5.58 -2.16
N ILE A 195 -15.17 6.06 -2.70
CA ILE A 195 -15.05 7.43 -3.22
C ILE A 195 -15.70 7.57 -4.59
N SER A 196 -16.46 8.65 -4.76
CA SER A 196 -17.02 9.11 -6.03
C SER A 196 -17.01 10.63 -6.09
N GLY A 197 -17.15 11.22 -7.27
CA GLY A 197 -17.26 12.67 -7.44
C GLY A 197 -18.60 13.24 -6.98
N THR A 198 -19.56 12.41 -6.59
CA THR A 198 -20.86 12.79 -6.03
C THR A 198 -21.29 11.80 -4.96
N GLU A 199 -22.08 12.27 -4.01
CA GLU A 199 -22.67 11.45 -2.94
C GLU A 199 -24.04 10.89 -3.32
N SER A 200 -24.63 11.35 -4.41
CA SER A 200 -25.89 10.84 -4.95
C SER A 200 -25.63 9.97 -6.16
N PRO A 201 -26.32 8.82 -6.28
CA PRO A 201 -26.18 7.97 -7.47
C PRO A 201 -26.80 8.66 -8.69
N ILE A 202 -25.96 8.95 -9.70
CA ILE A 202 -26.39 9.59 -10.95
C ILE A 202 -25.86 8.84 -12.17
N LYS A 203 -26.67 8.75 -13.23
CA LYS A 203 -26.33 7.98 -14.44
C LYS A 203 -25.09 8.50 -15.17
N SER A 204 -24.86 9.83 -15.12
CA SER A 204 -23.69 10.46 -15.72
C SER A 204 -22.38 10.16 -15.00
N MET A 205 -22.43 9.56 -13.83
CA MET A 205 -21.26 9.15 -13.03
C MET A 205 -21.39 7.71 -12.55
N PRO A 206 -21.04 6.71 -13.38
CA PRO A 206 -21.19 5.30 -13.07
C PRO A 206 -20.56 4.88 -11.73
N SER A 207 -19.44 5.51 -11.33
CA SER A 207 -18.78 5.26 -10.03
C SER A 207 -19.69 5.49 -8.83
N SER A 208 -20.65 6.41 -8.90
CA SER A 208 -21.61 6.67 -7.83
C SER A 208 -22.63 5.54 -7.68
N ILE A 209 -23.08 4.97 -8.81
CA ILE A 209 -24.00 3.81 -8.83
C ILE A 209 -23.29 2.56 -8.32
N GLU A 210 -22.06 2.33 -8.79
CA GLU A 210 -21.24 1.21 -8.34
C GLU A 210 -20.92 1.30 -6.84
N ALA A 211 -20.70 2.49 -6.31
CA ALA A 211 -20.46 2.70 -4.89
C ALA A 211 -21.66 2.34 -4.02
N VAL A 212 -22.90 2.62 -4.49
CA VAL A 212 -24.13 2.15 -3.83
C VAL A 212 -24.18 0.63 -3.80
N GLU A 213 -23.91 -0.02 -4.92
CA GLU A 213 -23.94 -1.49 -5.02
C GLU A 213 -22.84 -2.13 -4.15
N ILE A 214 -21.64 -1.56 -4.13
CA ILE A 214 -20.55 -2.01 -3.24
C ILE A 214 -21.00 -1.89 -1.78
N THR A 215 -21.57 -0.76 -1.38
CA THR A 215 -22.07 -0.54 -0.01
C THR A 215 -23.14 -1.56 0.37
N ARG A 216 -24.08 -1.84 -0.53
CA ARG A 216 -25.14 -2.82 -0.33
C ARG A 216 -24.57 -4.24 -0.14
N ARG A 217 -23.71 -4.67 -1.04
CA ARG A 217 -23.11 -6.01 -1.00
C ARG A 217 -22.14 -6.20 0.16
N ALA A 218 -21.46 -5.13 0.58
CA ALA A 218 -20.50 -5.18 1.67
C ALA A 218 -21.13 -5.60 3.01
N VAL A 219 -22.43 -5.40 3.19
CA VAL A 219 -23.17 -5.85 4.40
C VAL A 219 -23.05 -7.35 4.61
N ASP A 220 -23.13 -8.12 3.53
CA ASP A 220 -23.11 -9.58 3.58
C ASP A 220 -21.73 -10.18 3.27
N GLU A 221 -20.93 -9.49 2.45
CA GLU A 221 -19.70 -10.04 1.88
C GLU A 221 -18.41 -9.56 2.58
N ILE A 222 -18.47 -8.48 3.37
CA ILE A 222 -17.29 -7.93 4.08
C ILE A 222 -17.41 -8.16 5.59
N SER A 223 -16.30 -8.53 6.18
CA SER A 223 -16.21 -8.75 7.61
C SER A 223 -15.10 -7.91 8.27
N GLY A 224 -15.31 -7.55 9.54
CA GLY A 224 -14.29 -6.89 10.35
C GLY A 224 -14.15 -5.38 10.13
N GLY A 225 -15.05 -4.75 9.37
CA GLY A 225 -15.09 -3.31 9.14
C GLY A 225 -16.40 -2.88 8.53
N GLU A 226 -16.59 -1.58 8.36
CA GLU A 226 -17.78 -0.97 7.76
C GLU A 226 -17.40 -0.37 6.39
N VAL A 227 -18.29 -0.53 5.38
CA VAL A 227 -18.10 0.05 4.04
C VAL A 227 -19.28 0.97 3.74
N PHE A 228 -19.02 2.17 3.27
CA PHE A 228 -20.04 3.15 2.93
C PHE A 228 -19.62 4.01 1.73
N GLY A 229 -20.59 4.32 0.87
CA GLY A 229 -20.45 5.20 -0.28
C GLY A 229 -21.73 5.26 -1.11
N PRO A 230 -21.79 6.13 -2.11
CA PRO A 230 -20.71 7.02 -2.57
C PRO A 230 -20.41 8.17 -1.60
N LEU A 231 -19.15 8.54 -1.49
CA LEU A 231 -18.70 9.71 -0.72
C LEU A 231 -17.73 10.54 -1.55
N ALA A 232 -17.80 11.86 -1.43
CA ALA A 232 -16.74 12.75 -1.85
C ALA A 232 -15.55 12.62 -0.90
N PHE A 233 -14.33 12.84 -1.40
CA PHE A 233 -13.11 12.61 -0.63
C PHE A 233 -13.03 13.46 0.65
N ASP A 234 -13.41 14.74 0.57
CA ASP A 234 -13.45 15.66 1.71
C ASP A 234 -14.40 15.18 2.82
N ASN A 235 -15.57 14.66 2.43
CA ASN A 235 -16.56 14.11 3.35
C ASN A 235 -16.14 12.77 3.96
N ALA A 236 -15.32 12.01 3.22
CA ALA A 236 -14.76 10.75 3.72
C ALA A 236 -13.72 10.97 4.83
N ILE A 237 -12.92 12.04 4.76
CA ILE A 237 -11.80 12.29 5.68
C ILE A 237 -12.06 13.37 6.73
N SER A 238 -13.10 14.21 6.58
CA SER A 238 -13.38 15.32 7.46
C SER A 238 -14.83 15.36 7.94
N SER A 239 -15.02 15.25 9.25
CA SER A 239 -16.33 15.41 9.87
C SER A 239 -16.90 16.84 9.72
N LYS A 240 -16.03 17.84 9.58
CA LYS A 240 -16.44 19.23 9.35
C LYS A 240 -17.02 19.42 7.95
N ALA A 241 -16.50 18.74 6.95
CA ALA A 241 -17.00 18.78 5.58
C ALA A 241 -18.33 18.03 5.43
N ALA A 242 -18.53 16.96 6.19
CA ALA A 242 -19.72 16.10 6.15
C ALA A 242 -20.97 16.73 6.79
N HIS A 243 -20.84 17.80 7.56
CA HIS A 243 -21.95 18.35 8.38
C HIS A 243 -23.06 19.14 7.65
N PRO A 244 -22.87 19.72 6.47
CA PRO A 244 -23.93 20.54 5.86
C PRO A 244 -24.89 19.80 4.94
N LYS A 245 -24.64 18.53 4.63
CA LYS A 245 -25.40 17.80 3.59
C LYS A 245 -26.34 16.75 4.19
N GLU A 246 -27.56 16.66 3.65
CA GLU A 246 -28.65 15.80 4.14
C GLU A 246 -28.40 14.27 4.05
N HIS A 247 -27.28 13.83 3.48
CA HIS A 247 -26.88 12.43 3.45
C HIS A 247 -26.10 12.08 4.71
N LYS A 248 -26.84 11.74 5.76
CA LYS A 248 -26.23 11.24 7.01
C LYS A 248 -25.74 9.81 6.77
N PRO A 249 -24.42 9.57 6.83
CA PRO A 249 -23.91 8.21 6.98
C PRO A 249 -24.58 7.59 8.23
N PRO A 250 -24.70 6.25 8.33
CA PRO A 250 -25.23 5.59 9.50
C PRO A 250 -24.64 6.21 10.77
N ARG A 251 -25.42 6.38 11.85
CA ARG A 251 -24.96 7.04 13.09
C ARG A 251 -23.67 6.44 13.68
N SER A 252 -23.38 5.19 13.31
CA SER A 252 -22.12 4.48 13.63
C SER A 252 -20.94 4.95 12.80
N TRP A 253 -21.15 5.60 11.66
CA TRP A 253 -20.11 6.00 10.71
C TRP A 253 -19.56 7.39 11.06
N LYS A 254 -18.74 7.46 12.12
CA LYS A 254 -17.90 8.62 12.40
C LYS A 254 -16.49 8.27 11.99
N CYS A 255 -15.99 8.96 10.96
CA CYS A 255 -14.58 8.89 10.63
C CYS A 255 -13.75 9.26 11.87
N ARG A 256 -12.62 8.60 12.14
CA ARG A 256 -11.75 8.86 13.32
C ARG A 256 -11.18 10.26 13.41
N TYR A 257 -11.48 11.12 12.44
CA TYR A 257 -11.07 12.53 12.44
C TYR A 257 -11.90 13.46 13.37
N SER A 258 -12.86 12.93 14.11
CA SER A 258 -13.41 13.75 15.19
C SER A 258 -12.38 13.84 16.30
N SER A 259 -11.49 14.81 16.16
CA SER A 259 -10.62 15.24 17.24
C SER A 259 -11.38 15.39 18.54
N SER A 260 -11.06 14.60 19.53
CA SER A 260 -11.17 15.05 20.89
C SER A 260 -10.10 16.14 21.12
N SER A 261 -10.33 17.34 20.59
CA SER A 261 -9.70 18.52 21.15
C SER A 261 -10.54 18.97 22.33
N LYS A 262 -10.29 18.40 23.47
CA LYS A 262 -10.44 19.09 24.73
C LYS A 262 -9.03 19.37 25.24
N TYR A 263 -8.72 20.65 25.24
CA TYR A 263 -7.54 21.41 25.72
C TYR A 263 -6.36 21.43 24.76
#